data_701fd20002cd069a9e2ec058e4f097f4
#
_entry.id   701fd20002cd069a9e2ec058e4f097f4
#
_cell.length_a   1.000
_cell.length_b   1.000
_cell.length_c   1.000
_cell.angle_alpha   90.00
_cell.angle_beta   90.00
_cell.angle_gamma   90.00
#
_symmetry.space_group_name_H-M   'P 1'
#
loop_
_entity.id
_entity.type
_entity.pdbx_description
1 polymer ?
#
loop_
_entity_poly.entity_id
_entity_poly.type
_entity_poly.pdbx_seq_one_letter_code
_entity_poly.pdbx_strand_id
1 'polypeptide(L)'
;MEQRISLERMEEAVSLFGSFDENIRILENEFHVSVVNREEQLIITGEPEDTMLAEKAIEALLRLISRGENVGEQHVRYVIGLCRSGQLDRIDELTRDVVCISAKGRPIKPKTIGQKDYIKTIQACPVTIGVGPAGTGKTYLA
;
A
#
# COMPACT_ATOMS: atom_id res chain seq x y z
N MET A 1 -17.49 -17.32 -1.90
CA MET A 1 -16.93 -17.40 -0.55
C MET A 1 -17.04 -16.02 0.12
N GLU A 2 -17.20 -15.98 1.40
CA GLU A 2 -17.30 -14.75 2.17
C GLU A 2 -16.16 -14.73 3.21
N GLN A 3 -15.35 -13.68 3.21
CA GLN A 3 -14.32 -13.44 4.21
C GLN A 3 -14.68 -12.18 5.02
N ARG A 4 -14.30 -12.15 6.29
CA ARG A 4 -14.61 -11.04 7.20
C ARG A 4 -13.34 -10.55 7.88
N ILE A 5 -13.10 -9.25 7.77
CA ILE A 5 -11.99 -8.56 8.43
C ILE A 5 -12.57 -7.61 9.46
N SER A 6 -12.19 -7.76 10.72
CA SER A 6 -12.58 -6.82 11.77
C SER A 6 -11.71 -5.56 11.70
N LEU A 7 -12.33 -4.40 11.81
CA LEU A 7 -11.66 -3.11 11.89
C LEU A 7 -11.48 -2.73 13.36
N GLU A 8 -10.30 -2.27 13.71
CA GLU A 8 -10.03 -1.79 15.08
C GLU A 8 -10.62 -0.40 15.32
N ARG A 9 -10.70 0.42 14.26
CA ARG A 9 -11.21 1.79 14.29
C ARG A 9 -11.99 2.13 13.03
N MET A 10 -13.08 2.88 13.19
CA MET A 10 -13.87 3.39 12.08
C MET A 10 -13.05 4.27 11.11
N GLU A 11 -12.04 4.98 11.63
CA GLU A 11 -11.14 5.83 10.84
C GLU A 11 -10.30 5.02 9.83
N GLU A 12 -10.02 3.75 10.12
CA GLU A 12 -9.31 2.84 9.23
C GLU A 12 -10.14 2.52 7.99
N ALA A 13 -11.45 2.34 8.16
CA ALA A 13 -12.36 2.15 7.04
C ALA A 13 -12.36 3.38 6.12
N VAL A 14 -12.50 4.58 6.69
CA VAL A 14 -12.51 5.83 5.91
C VAL A 14 -11.20 5.99 5.12
N SER A 15 -10.06 5.72 5.75
CA SER A 15 -8.75 5.80 5.11
C SER A 15 -8.57 4.74 4.02
N LEU A 16 -9.05 3.51 4.27
CA LEU A 16 -8.98 2.41 3.31
C LEU A 16 -9.85 2.68 2.08
N PHE A 17 -11.08 3.13 2.29
CA PHE A 17 -12.01 3.42 1.19
C PHE A 17 -11.53 4.58 0.33
N GLY A 18 -10.92 5.59 0.95
CA GLY A 18 -10.45 6.79 0.26
C GLY A 18 -11.60 7.70 -0.19
N SER A 19 -11.26 8.74 -0.95
CA SER A 19 -12.25 9.67 -1.49
C SER A 19 -13.18 8.95 -2.49
N PHE A 20 -14.49 9.04 -2.28
CA PHE A 20 -15.51 8.41 -3.14
C PHE A 20 -15.32 6.89 -3.36
N ASP A 21 -14.83 6.18 -2.35
CA ASP A 21 -14.56 4.73 -2.39
C ASP A 21 -13.58 4.30 -3.50
N GLU A 22 -12.71 5.22 -3.93
CA GLU A 22 -11.82 5.02 -5.07
C GLU A 22 -10.86 3.84 -4.85
N ASN A 23 -10.30 3.73 -3.64
CA ASN A 23 -9.37 2.66 -3.30
C ASN A 23 -10.04 1.28 -3.32
N ILE A 24 -11.26 1.18 -2.78
CA ILE A 24 -12.02 -0.08 -2.75
C ILE A 24 -12.43 -0.49 -4.15
N ARG A 25 -12.87 0.44 -5.00
CA ARG A 25 -13.22 0.13 -6.40
C ARG A 25 -12.05 -0.45 -7.17
N ILE A 26 -10.83 0.02 -6.92
CA ILE A 26 -9.64 -0.55 -7.54
C ILE A 26 -9.44 -2.00 -7.09
N LEU A 27 -9.56 -2.29 -5.78
CA LEU A 27 -9.44 -3.65 -5.24
C LEU A 27 -10.53 -4.57 -5.78
N GLU A 28 -11.79 -4.13 -5.81
CA GLU A 28 -12.92 -4.89 -6.34
C GLU A 28 -12.72 -5.27 -7.81
N ASN A 29 -12.29 -4.31 -8.63
CA ASN A 29 -12.04 -4.54 -10.06
C ASN A 29 -10.85 -5.47 -10.31
N GLU A 30 -9.76 -5.33 -9.54
CA GLU A 30 -8.54 -6.09 -9.74
C GLU A 30 -8.63 -7.55 -9.25
N PHE A 31 -9.38 -7.79 -8.19
CA PHE A 31 -9.58 -9.12 -7.61
C PHE A 31 -10.96 -9.73 -7.92
N HIS A 32 -11.81 -9.03 -8.66
CA HIS A 32 -13.18 -9.48 -8.99
C HIS A 32 -14.01 -9.87 -7.75
N VAL A 33 -13.91 -9.07 -6.70
CA VAL A 33 -14.61 -9.24 -5.44
C VAL A 33 -15.53 -8.06 -5.17
N SER A 34 -16.48 -8.24 -4.24
CA SER A 34 -17.26 -7.15 -3.66
C SER A 34 -16.86 -6.94 -2.20
N VAL A 35 -16.63 -5.69 -1.81
CA VAL A 35 -16.22 -5.32 -0.46
C VAL A 35 -17.23 -4.37 0.16
N VAL A 36 -17.87 -4.78 1.24
CA VAL A 36 -18.89 -4.00 1.94
C VAL A 36 -18.47 -3.80 3.39
N ASN A 37 -18.63 -2.57 3.89
CA ASN A 37 -18.42 -2.28 5.31
C ASN A 37 -19.76 -2.41 6.07
N ARG A 38 -19.81 -3.29 7.06
CA ARG A 38 -20.97 -3.47 7.97
C ARG A 38 -20.48 -3.64 9.41
N GLU A 39 -21.01 -2.81 10.32
CA GLU A 39 -20.82 -2.97 11.77
C GLU A 39 -19.35 -3.18 12.19
N GLU A 40 -18.44 -2.33 11.70
CA GLU A 40 -16.99 -2.41 11.95
C GLU A 40 -16.31 -3.67 11.37
N GLN A 41 -16.95 -4.32 10.41
CA GLN A 41 -16.38 -5.43 9.66
C GLN A 41 -16.41 -5.16 8.16
N LEU A 42 -15.33 -5.52 7.50
CA LEU A 42 -15.28 -5.60 6.04
C LEU A 42 -15.68 -7.00 5.61
N ILE A 43 -16.69 -7.09 4.78
CA ILE A 43 -17.15 -8.34 4.19
C ILE A 43 -16.70 -8.38 2.75
N ILE A 44 -15.89 -9.37 2.41
CA ILE A 44 -15.34 -9.60 1.07
C ILE A 44 -16.06 -10.82 0.49
N THR A 45 -16.69 -10.64 -0.66
CA THR A 45 -17.45 -11.70 -1.33
C THR A 45 -16.94 -11.90 -2.76
N GLY A 46 -16.67 -13.13 -3.15
CA GLY A 46 -16.18 -13.51 -4.48
C GLY A 46 -15.78 -14.97 -4.57
N GLU A 47 -15.03 -15.32 -5.60
CA GLU A 47 -14.43 -16.65 -5.73
C GLU A 47 -13.37 -16.89 -4.63
N PRO A 48 -13.14 -18.14 -4.21
CA PRO A 48 -12.25 -18.46 -3.09
C PRO A 48 -10.83 -17.91 -3.23
N GLU A 49 -10.23 -18.04 -4.40
CA GLU A 49 -8.86 -17.56 -4.66
C GLU A 49 -8.79 -16.04 -4.64
N ASP A 50 -9.76 -15.38 -5.26
CA ASP A 50 -9.84 -13.93 -5.36
C ASP A 50 -10.10 -13.28 -3.99
N THR A 51 -10.99 -13.88 -3.18
CA THR A 51 -11.26 -13.41 -1.82
C THR A 51 -10.05 -13.52 -0.91
N MET A 52 -9.26 -14.58 -1.01
CA MET A 52 -8.02 -14.75 -0.25
C MET A 52 -6.96 -13.72 -0.62
N LEU A 53 -6.80 -13.41 -1.90
CA LEU A 53 -5.87 -12.38 -2.36
C LEU A 53 -6.31 -10.98 -1.93
N ALA A 54 -7.60 -10.68 -2.06
CA ALA A 54 -8.19 -9.42 -1.64
C ALA A 54 -8.06 -9.21 -0.12
N GLU A 55 -8.32 -10.25 0.69
CA GLU A 55 -8.12 -10.24 2.14
C GLU A 55 -6.68 -9.85 2.50
N LYS A 56 -5.69 -10.53 1.94
CA LYS A 56 -4.26 -10.23 2.18
C LYS A 56 -3.89 -8.80 1.78
N ALA A 57 -4.43 -8.32 0.64
CA ALA A 57 -4.18 -6.95 0.19
C ALA A 57 -4.78 -5.92 1.16
N ILE A 58 -6.01 -6.13 1.59
CA ILE A 58 -6.71 -5.24 2.54
C ILE A 58 -6.01 -5.24 3.88
N GLU A 59 -5.61 -6.39 4.42
CA GLU A 59 -4.84 -6.47 5.67
C GLU A 59 -3.50 -5.73 5.57
N ALA A 60 -2.81 -5.84 4.44
CA ALA A 60 -1.58 -5.10 4.20
C ALA A 60 -1.79 -3.59 4.19
N LEU A 61 -2.87 -3.11 3.54
CA LEU A 61 -3.24 -1.69 3.53
C LEU A 61 -3.65 -1.20 4.93
N LEU A 62 -4.40 -1.98 5.70
CA LEU A 62 -4.76 -1.66 7.08
C LEU A 62 -3.51 -1.55 7.97
N ARG A 63 -2.51 -2.41 7.79
CA ARG A 63 -1.22 -2.30 8.49
C ARG A 63 -0.49 -0.99 8.15
N LEU A 64 -0.53 -0.52 6.90
CA LEU A 64 0.03 0.78 6.54
C LEU A 64 -0.73 1.93 7.21
N ILE A 65 -2.06 1.87 7.21
CA ILE A 65 -2.92 2.88 7.85
C ILE A 65 -2.68 2.93 9.36
N SER A 66 -2.60 1.79 10.04
CA SER A 66 -2.35 1.72 11.50
C SER A 66 -1.00 2.31 11.90
N ARG A 67 -0.04 2.36 10.97
CA ARG A 67 1.27 3.01 11.15
C ARG A 67 1.29 4.49 10.78
N GLY A 68 0.13 5.05 10.44
CA GLY A 68 -0.03 6.47 10.12
C GLY A 68 0.27 6.82 8.66
N GLU A 69 0.36 5.85 7.76
CA GLU A 69 0.49 6.11 6.33
C GLU A 69 -0.85 6.55 5.72
N ASN A 70 -0.80 7.56 4.89
CA ASN A 70 -1.96 7.99 4.12
C ASN A 70 -2.06 7.16 2.84
N VAL A 71 -2.97 6.18 2.85
CA VAL A 71 -3.14 5.25 1.74
C VAL A 71 -3.93 5.90 0.61
N GLY A 72 -3.33 5.96 -0.56
CA GLY A 72 -3.95 6.42 -1.81
C GLY A 72 -3.83 5.37 -2.90
N GLU A 73 -4.33 5.70 -4.09
CA GLU A 73 -4.34 4.82 -5.27
C GLU A 73 -2.98 4.15 -5.54
N GLN A 74 -1.89 4.90 -5.43
CA GLN A 74 -0.54 4.39 -5.67
C GLN A 74 -0.18 3.24 -4.71
N HIS A 75 -0.54 3.36 -3.43
CA HIS A 75 -0.32 2.30 -2.43
C HIS A 75 -1.17 1.08 -2.74
N VAL A 76 -2.44 1.28 -3.10
CA VAL A 76 -3.35 0.19 -3.46
C VAL A 76 -2.83 -0.61 -4.64
N ARG A 77 -2.47 0.04 -5.74
CA ARG A 77 -1.91 -0.62 -6.93
C ARG A 77 -0.60 -1.34 -6.64
N TYR A 78 0.24 -0.75 -5.79
CA TYR A 78 1.50 -1.37 -5.39
C TYR A 78 1.28 -2.64 -4.56
N VAL A 79 0.37 -2.59 -3.56
CA VAL A 79 0.00 -3.75 -2.74
C VAL A 79 -0.59 -4.87 -3.61
N ILE A 80 -1.45 -4.55 -4.57
CA ILE A 80 -1.98 -5.52 -5.53
C ILE A 80 -0.85 -6.22 -6.28
N GLY A 81 0.14 -5.46 -6.77
CA GLY A 81 1.33 -6.02 -7.43
C GLY A 81 2.14 -6.96 -6.52
N LEU A 82 2.34 -6.59 -5.26
CA LEU A 82 3.01 -7.44 -4.26
C LEU A 82 2.22 -8.72 -3.95
N CYS A 83 0.88 -8.64 -3.87
CA CYS A 83 0.02 -9.80 -3.69
C CYS A 83 0.20 -10.81 -4.82
N ARG A 84 0.15 -10.33 -6.07
CA ARG A 84 0.30 -11.18 -7.26
C ARG A 84 1.68 -11.80 -7.39
N SER A 85 2.73 -11.11 -6.93
CA SER A 85 4.11 -11.60 -6.95
C SER A 85 4.50 -12.42 -5.71
N GLY A 86 3.61 -12.57 -4.72
CA GLY A 86 3.89 -13.28 -3.47
C GLY A 86 4.89 -12.58 -2.54
N GLN A 87 5.07 -11.27 -2.68
CA GLN A 87 6.06 -10.47 -1.94
C GLN A 87 5.46 -9.57 -0.86
N LEU A 88 4.26 -9.86 -0.38
CA LEU A 88 3.57 -9.04 0.63
C LEU A 88 4.34 -8.88 1.94
N ASP A 89 5.16 -9.85 2.31
CA ASP A 89 5.95 -9.81 3.56
C ASP A 89 6.91 -8.61 3.59
N ARG A 90 7.27 -8.08 2.42
CA ARG A 90 8.16 -6.91 2.30
C ARG A 90 7.47 -5.56 2.50
N ILE A 91 6.14 -5.53 2.59
CA ILE A 91 5.42 -4.26 2.74
C ILE A 91 5.79 -3.52 4.04
N ASP A 92 6.10 -4.26 5.09
CA ASP A 92 6.49 -3.70 6.38
C ASP A 92 7.84 -2.95 6.32
N GLU A 93 8.64 -3.22 5.31
CA GLU A 93 9.91 -2.53 5.10
C GLU A 93 9.72 -1.06 4.67
N LEU A 94 8.58 -0.73 4.05
CA LEU A 94 8.32 0.62 3.53
C LEU A 94 8.11 1.67 4.62
N THR A 95 7.68 1.26 5.80
CA THR A 95 7.28 2.19 6.87
C THR A 95 8.40 2.53 7.84
N ARG A 96 9.55 1.83 7.77
CA ARG A 96 10.61 1.95 8.76
C ARG A 96 11.64 3.03 8.50
N ASP A 97 11.87 3.38 7.23
CA ASP A 97 12.99 4.24 6.85
C ASP A 97 12.50 5.62 6.40
N VAL A 98 12.76 6.63 7.23
CA VAL A 98 12.58 8.04 6.88
C VAL A 98 13.83 8.52 6.17
N VAL A 99 13.71 9.05 4.95
CA VAL A 99 14.84 9.62 4.19
C VAL A 99 15.21 10.98 4.75
N CYS A 100 14.24 11.85 4.91
CA CYS A 100 14.39 13.18 5.51
C CYS A 100 13.04 13.70 6.00
N ILE A 101 13.07 14.83 6.69
CA ILE A 101 11.88 15.56 7.11
C ILE A 101 11.76 16.82 6.24
N SER A 102 10.60 17.02 5.61
CA SER A 102 10.36 18.21 4.79
C SER A 102 10.31 19.48 5.64
N ALA A 103 10.41 20.65 4.99
CA ALA A 103 10.29 21.94 5.66
C ALA A 103 8.96 22.12 6.42
N LYS A 104 7.93 21.37 6.06
CA LYS A 104 6.62 21.36 6.76
C LYS A 104 6.53 20.33 7.88
N GLY A 105 7.66 19.73 8.29
CA GLY A 105 7.71 18.71 9.34
C GLY A 105 7.16 17.33 8.96
N ARG A 106 6.96 17.05 7.67
CA ARG A 106 6.46 15.76 7.20
C ARG A 106 7.62 14.82 6.86
N PRO A 107 7.61 13.57 7.35
CA PRO A 107 8.64 12.60 6.99
C PRO A 107 8.49 12.20 5.52
N ILE A 108 9.61 12.10 4.80
CA ILE A 108 9.68 11.58 3.45
C ILE A 108 10.21 10.17 3.53
N LYS A 109 9.41 9.22 3.02
CA LYS A 109 9.70 7.78 3.04
C LYS A 109 9.61 7.20 1.63
N PRO A 110 10.35 6.11 1.35
CA PRO A 110 10.13 5.37 0.10
C PRO A 110 8.73 4.77 0.09
N LYS A 111 8.03 4.88 -1.04
CA LYS A 111 6.69 4.33 -1.25
C LYS A 111 6.71 2.94 -1.89
N THR A 112 7.85 2.51 -2.41
CA THR A 112 8.06 1.20 -3.02
C THR A 112 9.38 0.60 -2.57
N ILE A 113 9.49 -0.73 -2.67
CA ILE A 113 10.74 -1.43 -2.34
C ILE A 113 11.86 -1.03 -3.30
N GLY A 114 11.56 -0.83 -4.58
CA GLY A 114 12.52 -0.31 -5.56
C GLY A 114 13.06 1.07 -5.18
N GLN A 115 12.21 1.96 -4.69
CA GLN A 115 12.64 3.26 -4.16
C GLN A 115 13.53 3.12 -2.92
N LYS A 116 13.21 2.20 -2.02
CA LYS A 116 14.03 1.90 -0.84
C LYS A 116 15.41 1.38 -1.23
N ASP A 117 15.48 0.43 -2.15
CA ASP A 117 16.73 -0.12 -2.65
C ASP A 117 17.56 0.96 -3.37
N TYR A 118 16.91 1.86 -4.12
CA TYR A 118 17.54 3.02 -4.76
C TYR A 118 18.20 3.96 -3.74
N ILE A 119 17.48 4.31 -2.66
CA ILE A 119 18.01 5.16 -1.59
C ILE A 119 19.21 4.50 -0.89
N LYS A 120 19.11 3.21 -0.55
CA LYS A 120 20.21 2.45 0.03
C LYS A 120 21.45 2.44 -0.87
N THR A 121 21.26 2.29 -2.17
CA THR A 121 22.33 2.30 -3.15
C THR A 121 23.00 3.67 -3.22
N ILE A 122 22.24 4.77 -3.22
CA ILE A 122 22.76 6.13 -3.20
C ILE A 122 23.62 6.36 -1.96
N GLN A 123 23.18 5.89 -0.80
CA GLN A 123 23.91 6.05 0.47
C GLN A 123 25.20 5.22 0.53
N ALA A 124 25.22 4.06 -0.12
CA ALA A 124 26.33 3.12 -0.07
C ALA A 124 27.38 3.34 -1.16
N CYS A 125 27.02 3.92 -2.30
CA CYS A 125 27.88 4.04 -3.49
C CYS A 125 28.20 5.51 -3.81
N PRO A 126 29.46 5.83 -4.19
CA PRO A 126 29.84 7.20 -4.60
C PRO A 126 29.15 7.65 -5.89
N VAL A 127 28.83 6.71 -6.77
CA VAL A 127 28.12 6.95 -8.04
C VAL A 127 26.99 5.95 -8.18
N THR A 128 25.79 6.43 -8.44
CA THR A 128 24.60 5.62 -8.65
C THR A 128 23.90 6.06 -9.92
N ILE A 129 23.55 5.09 -10.79
CA ILE A 129 22.79 5.34 -12.02
C ILE A 129 21.38 4.82 -11.83
N GLY A 130 20.40 5.74 -11.85
CA GLY A 130 18.99 5.42 -11.76
C GLY A 130 18.35 5.36 -13.15
N VAL A 131 17.80 4.18 -13.51
CA VAL A 131 17.07 3.95 -14.76
C VAL A 131 15.66 3.50 -14.46
N GLY A 132 14.68 4.11 -15.10
CA GLY A 132 13.28 3.74 -14.93
C GLY A 132 12.34 4.66 -15.68
N PRO A 133 11.04 4.32 -15.74
CA PRO A 133 10.01 5.15 -16.37
C PRO A 133 9.93 6.55 -15.75
N ALA A 134 9.41 7.51 -16.48
CA ALA A 134 9.14 8.85 -15.98
C ALA A 134 8.12 8.81 -14.83
N GLY A 135 8.23 9.74 -13.87
CA GLY A 135 7.30 9.85 -12.75
C GLY A 135 7.50 8.85 -11.61
N THR A 136 8.61 8.11 -11.59
CA THR A 136 8.94 7.15 -10.52
C THR A 136 9.69 7.73 -9.32
N GLY A 137 9.98 9.04 -9.34
CA GLY A 137 10.63 9.75 -8.23
C GLY A 137 12.14 9.66 -8.19
N LYS A 138 12.82 9.28 -9.28
CA LYS A 138 14.29 9.15 -9.35
C LYS A 138 15.02 10.41 -8.89
N THR A 139 14.73 11.55 -9.48
CA THR A 139 15.35 12.84 -9.13
C THR A 139 14.90 13.35 -7.77
N TYR A 140 13.62 13.19 -7.44
CA TYR A 140 13.06 13.63 -6.18
C TYR A 140 13.71 12.94 -4.97
N LEU A 141 13.96 11.62 -5.05
CA LEU A 141 14.60 10.84 -3.98
C LEU A 141 16.12 11.02 -3.93
N ALA A 142 16.73 11.35 -5.04
CA ALA A 142 18.15 11.63 -5.09
C ALA A 142 18.48 12.97 -4.42
#